data_ae88c0f5841808f48d99e14554841122
#
_entry.id   ae88c0f5841808f48d99e14554841122
#
_cell.length_a   1.000
_cell.length_b   1.000
_cell.length_c   1.000
_cell.angle_alpha   90.00
_cell.angle_beta   90.00
_cell.angle_gamma   90.00
#
_symmetry.space_group_name_H-M   'P 1'
#
loop_
_entity.id
_entity.type
_entity.pdbx_description
1 polymer ?
#
loop_
_entity_poly.entity_id
_entity_poly.type
_entity_poly.pdbx_seq_one_letter_code
_entity_poly.pdbx_strand_id
1 'polypeptide(L)'
;MAVDKREFVNVFDYEAAAREILPKFAHDYYRSGANDEITLHENHNAYERIKLKPRVLRDISKRDLTTTILGQTVSMPILVAPTAFHCMAHPEGEVATARAAGTAGTIMMLSTLSTSSIEDVMSEATGLVWFQLYVYKDREATLSLVQRAESAGCSAIALTVDAQIWGRRERDIKNHFRLPEGLSIKNLMPAGREQFPKEQADSGLAAYVTWQFDPTLSWKDVEWLCSKAKVPVLLKGVLHPEDARLAIDHGAAGVIVSNHGARQLDTVPATIEALPEIVEAVDGKIEVLIDGGIRRGTDIVKALALGAKAVGVGRPIIWGLAVDGEQGAKRILDILRKDFDLAMRLCGCTSVEEIK
;
A
#
# COMPACT_ATOMS: atom_id res chain seq x y z
N MET A 1 13.18 -14.57 -24.54
CA MET A 1 13.96 -15.59 -23.76
C MET A 1 13.29 -15.68 -22.39
N ALA A 2 13.05 -16.89 -21.88
CA ALA A 2 12.53 -17.03 -20.52
C ALA A 2 13.62 -16.57 -19.53
N VAL A 3 13.29 -15.63 -18.65
CA VAL A 3 14.21 -15.16 -17.62
C VAL A 3 14.41 -16.27 -16.59
N ASP A 4 15.66 -16.62 -16.27
CA ASP A 4 15.92 -17.63 -15.21
C ASP A 4 15.65 -17.02 -13.84
N LYS A 5 14.44 -17.25 -13.32
CA LYS A 5 13.94 -16.71 -12.05
C LYS A 5 14.66 -17.23 -10.80
N ARG A 6 15.51 -18.26 -10.93
CA ARG A 6 16.31 -18.82 -9.83
C ARG A 6 17.43 -17.89 -9.40
N GLU A 7 17.84 -16.96 -10.27
CA GLU A 7 18.87 -15.96 -9.99
C GLU A 7 18.36 -14.73 -9.22
N PHE A 8 17.04 -14.58 -9.07
CA PHE A 8 16.47 -13.43 -8.37
C PHE A 8 16.61 -13.57 -6.86
N VAL A 9 17.43 -12.70 -6.26
CA VAL A 9 17.78 -12.73 -4.84
C VAL A 9 17.21 -11.58 -4.05
N ASN A 10 16.70 -10.54 -4.72
CA ASN A 10 16.16 -9.34 -4.09
C ASN A 10 15.04 -8.71 -4.94
N VAL A 11 14.38 -7.68 -4.40
CA VAL A 11 13.26 -7.00 -5.08
C VAL A 11 13.70 -6.17 -6.29
N PHE A 12 14.97 -5.74 -6.37
CA PHE A 12 15.48 -4.96 -7.50
C PHE A 12 15.65 -5.83 -8.75
N ASP A 13 15.97 -7.13 -8.58
CA ASP A 13 16.03 -8.08 -9.69
C ASP A 13 14.65 -8.22 -10.35
N TYR A 14 13.59 -8.25 -9.53
CA TYR A 14 12.20 -8.25 -10.00
C TYR A 14 11.81 -6.94 -10.67
N GLU A 15 12.24 -5.79 -10.15
CA GLU A 15 12.00 -4.48 -10.79
C GLU A 15 12.63 -4.42 -12.18
N ALA A 16 13.89 -4.88 -12.30
CA ALA A 16 14.60 -4.94 -13.58
C ALA A 16 13.90 -5.88 -14.59
N ALA A 17 13.50 -7.08 -14.16
CA ALA A 17 12.78 -8.01 -15.01
C ALA A 17 11.39 -7.51 -15.42
N ALA A 18 10.63 -6.92 -14.50
CA ALA A 18 9.32 -6.35 -14.77
C ALA A 18 9.39 -5.20 -15.79
N ARG A 19 10.47 -4.42 -15.79
CA ARG A 19 10.70 -3.37 -16.78
C ARG A 19 10.78 -3.90 -18.21
N GLU A 20 11.36 -5.09 -18.40
CA GLU A 20 11.51 -5.72 -19.70
C GLU A 20 10.20 -6.42 -20.16
N ILE A 21 9.37 -6.83 -19.20
CA ILE A 21 8.12 -7.58 -19.46
C ILE A 21 6.93 -6.64 -19.70
N LEU A 22 6.82 -5.60 -18.87
CA LEU A 22 5.67 -4.70 -18.91
C LEU A 22 5.71 -3.76 -20.13
N PRO A 23 4.57 -3.50 -20.78
CA PRO A 23 4.47 -2.39 -21.69
C PRO A 23 4.92 -1.09 -21.04
N LYS A 24 5.61 -0.22 -21.79
CA LYS A 24 6.18 1.03 -21.26
C LYS A 24 5.19 1.87 -20.46
N PHE A 25 3.95 2.04 -20.95
CA PHE A 25 2.95 2.83 -20.24
C PHE A 25 2.54 2.22 -18.90
N ALA A 26 2.47 0.89 -18.78
CA ALA A 26 2.15 0.19 -17.55
C ALA A 26 3.31 0.28 -16.54
N HIS A 27 4.54 0.04 -17.01
CA HIS A 27 5.73 0.21 -16.20
C HIS A 27 5.86 1.65 -15.68
N ASP A 28 5.71 2.65 -16.56
CA ASP A 28 5.78 4.06 -16.19
C ASP A 28 4.67 4.42 -15.18
N TYR A 29 3.45 3.91 -15.37
CA TYR A 29 2.35 4.13 -14.42
C TYR A 29 2.71 3.68 -13.01
N TYR A 30 3.24 2.46 -12.85
CA TYR A 30 3.59 1.94 -11.52
C TYR A 30 4.84 2.60 -10.95
N ARG A 31 5.85 2.81 -11.79
CA ARG A 31 7.18 3.27 -11.38
C ARG A 31 7.22 4.74 -11.01
N SER A 32 6.44 5.57 -11.70
CA SER A 32 6.55 7.03 -11.59
C SER A 32 6.15 7.60 -10.22
N GLY A 33 6.75 8.73 -9.90
CA GLY A 33 6.34 9.69 -8.88
C GLY A 33 5.60 10.88 -9.48
N ALA A 34 5.36 11.89 -8.66
CA ALA A 34 4.84 13.19 -9.07
C ALA A 34 6.00 14.13 -9.46
N ASN A 35 5.71 15.07 -10.38
CA ASN A 35 6.61 16.13 -10.83
C ASN A 35 8.05 15.65 -11.11
N ASP A 36 9.04 16.18 -10.35
CA ASP A 36 10.47 15.88 -10.52
C ASP A 36 10.92 14.59 -9.83
N GLU A 37 10.00 13.86 -9.20
CA GLU A 37 10.25 12.59 -8.49
C GLU A 37 11.24 12.73 -7.30
N ILE A 38 11.38 13.93 -6.71
CA ILE A 38 12.28 14.19 -5.58
C ILE A 38 11.91 13.30 -4.38
N THR A 39 10.63 13.34 -3.96
CA THR A 39 10.12 12.50 -2.88
C THR A 39 10.24 11.00 -3.20
N LEU A 40 10.09 10.62 -4.49
CA LEU A 40 10.26 9.23 -4.90
C LEU A 40 11.66 8.70 -4.61
N HIS A 41 12.69 9.51 -4.89
CA HIS A 41 14.07 9.18 -4.58
C HIS A 41 14.33 9.24 -3.07
N GLU A 42 13.82 10.28 -2.39
CA GLU A 42 13.98 10.43 -0.95
C GLU A 42 13.33 9.33 -0.13
N ASN A 43 12.23 8.76 -0.59
CA ASN A 43 11.65 7.58 0.07
C ASN A 43 12.63 6.38 0.18
N HIS A 44 13.64 6.32 -0.67
CA HIS A 44 14.73 5.33 -0.55
C HIS A 44 15.94 5.88 0.21
N ASN A 45 16.41 7.08 -0.18
CA ASN A 45 17.62 7.67 0.35
C ASN A 45 17.53 7.91 1.87
N ALA A 46 16.34 8.23 2.37
CA ALA A 46 16.11 8.45 3.79
C ALA A 46 16.42 7.22 4.64
N TYR A 47 16.08 6.02 4.17
CA TYR A 47 16.45 4.78 4.86
C TYR A 47 17.97 4.61 4.95
N GLU A 48 18.75 5.04 3.96
CA GLU A 48 20.20 4.90 3.95
C GLU A 48 20.89 5.78 5.01
N ARG A 49 20.25 6.88 5.41
CA ARG A 49 20.75 7.78 6.47
C ARG A 49 20.63 7.18 7.87
N ILE A 50 19.67 6.29 8.09
CA ILE A 50 19.41 5.63 9.37
C ILE A 50 20.36 4.43 9.52
N LYS A 51 21.12 4.36 10.61
CA LYS A 51 22.07 3.29 10.87
C LYS A 51 21.57 2.40 12.01
N LEU A 52 21.57 1.10 11.77
CA LEU A 52 21.27 0.09 12.79
C LEU A 52 22.46 -0.06 13.75
N LYS A 53 22.19 -0.23 15.04
CA LYS A 53 23.19 -0.50 16.09
C LYS A 53 22.99 -1.91 16.62
N PRO A 54 23.67 -2.92 16.07
CA PRO A 54 23.43 -4.31 16.46
C PRO A 54 23.93 -4.60 17.86
N ARG A 55 23.19 -5.45 18.57
CA ARG A 55 23.64 -6.03 19.85
C ARG A 55 24.23 -7.40 19.58
N VAL A 56 25.38 -7.69 20.20
CA VAL A 56 26.11 -8.95 20.06
C VAL A 56 25.91 -9.88 21.26
N LEU A 57 26.27 -11.16 21.11
CA LEU A 57 26.19 -12.19 22.15
C LEU A 57 24.76 -12.37 22.72
N ARG A 58 23.75 -12.19 21.87
CA ARG A 58 22.36 -12.49 22.16
C ARG A 58 22.04 -13.89 21.60
N ASP A 59 21.31 -14.70 22.39
CA ASP A 59 20.79 -15.96 21.87
C ASP A 59 19.66 -15.70 20.87
N ILE A 60 19.92 -15.97 19.60
CA ILE A 60 19.01 -15.80 18.47
C ILE A 60 18.54 -17.14 17.89
N SER A 61 18.69 -18.25 18.64
CA SER A 61 18.32 -19.59 18.18
C SER A 61 16.81 -19.75 18.00
N LYS A 62 16.00 -19.08 18.83
CA LYS A 62 14.55 -18.99 18.70
C LYS A 62 14.18 -17.61 18.22
N ARG A 63 13.22 -17.52 17.33
CA ARG A 63 12.73 -16.25 16.79
C ARG A 63 11.27 -16.32 16.39
N ASP A 64 10.59 -15.21 16.51
CA ASP A 64 9.20 -15.03 16.12
C ASP A 64 9.05 -13.74 15.31
N LEU A 65 8.54 -13.86 14.08
CA LEU A 65 8.24 -12.74 13.19
C LEU A 65 6.77 -12.35 13.26
N THR A 66 5.96 -13.10 14.01
CA THR A 66 4.52 -12.82 14.10
C THR A 66 4.27 -11.52 14.82
N THR A 67 3.21 -10.85 14.46
CA THR A 67 2.70 -9.67 15.15
C THR A 67 1.19 -9.60 15.03
N THR A 68 0.57 -8.70 15.79
CA THR A 68 -0.87 -8.44 15.73
C THR A 68 -1.11 -7.03 15.23
N ILE A 69 -1.98 -6.86 14.24
CA ILE A 69 -2.36 -5.57 13.65
C ILE A 69 -3.87 -5.46 13.69
N LEU A 70 -4.41 -4.45 14.33
CA LEU A 70 -5.86 -4.28 14.60
C LEU A 70 -6.51 -5.56 15.16
N GLY A 71 -5.83 -6.22 16.10
CA GLY A 71 -6.27 -7.48 16.70
C GLY A 71 -6.12 -8.72 15.81
N GLN A 72 -5.61 -8.60 14.59
CA GLN A 72 -5.46 -9.70 13.63
C GLN A 72 -4.00 -10.19 13.62
N THR A 73 -3.79 -11.48 13.89
CA THR A 73 -2.45 -12.07 13.87
C THR A 73 -1.97 -12.28 12.44
N VAL A 74 -0.75 -11.82 12.15
CA VAL A 74 -0.05 -12.01 10.88
C VAL A 74 1.32 -12.64 11.11
N SER A 75 1.82 -13.35 10.10
CA SER A 75 3.08 -14.10 10.19
C SER A 75 4.33 -13.22 10.14
N MET A 76 4.17 -11.93 9.81
CA MET A 76 5.25 -10.95 9.70
C MET A 76 4.66 -9.53 9.63
N PRO A 77 5.39 -8.48 10.04
CA PRO A 77 4.92 -7.09 10.00
C PRO A 77 5.06 -6.46 8.59
N ILE A 78 4.71 -7.20 7.54
CA ILE A 78 4.83 -6.76 6.14
C ILE A 78 3.49 -7.00 5.46
N LEU A 79 2.82 -5.92 5.03
CA LEU A 79 1.53 -5.96 4.35
C LEU A 79 1.69 -5.60 2.87
N VAL A 80 0.74 -6.04 2.05
CA VAL A 80 0.63 -5.57 0.67
C VAL A 80 -0.12 -4.23 0.66
N ALA A 81 0.58 -3.15 0.31
CA ALA A 81 -0.02 -1.82 0.18
C ALA A 81 -0.95 -1.74 -1.03
N PRO A 82 -2.01 -0.90 -0.99
CA PRO A 82 -2.95 -0.81 -2.08
C PRO A 82 -2.30 -0.22 -3.33
N THR A 83 -2.45 -0.92 -4.43
CA THR A 83 -2.06 -0.48 -5.78
C THR A 83 -3.23 -0.69 -6.72
N ALA A 84 -3.40 0.22 -7.68
CA ALA A 84 -4.47 0.13 -8.66
C ALA A 84 -4.08 -0.79 -9.83
N PHE A 85 -5.09 -1.39 -10.47
CA PHE A 85 -5.00 -1.98 -11.82
C PHE A 85 -4.05 -3.16 -11.96
N HIS A 86 -4.07 -4.11 -11.05
CA HIS A 86 -3.14 -5.26 -11.09
C HIS A 86 -3.25 -6.07 -12.39
N CYS A 87 -4.41 -6.08 -13.06
CA CYS A 87 -4.55 -6.74 -14.37
C CYS A 87 -3.74 -6.09 -15.49
N MET A 88 -3.19 -4.88 -15.31
CA MET A 88 -2.18 -4.35 -16.24
C MET A 88 -0.82 -5.05 -16.09
N ALA A 89 -0.55 -5.63 -14.93
CA ALA A 89 0.69 -6.35 -14.68
C ALA A 89 0.57 -7.84 -15.00
N HIS A 90 -0.58 -8.46 -14.70
CA HIS A 90 -0.83 -9.88 -14.93
C HIS A 90 -2.34 -10.16 -15.07
N PRO A 91 -2.80 -11.07 -15.93
CA PRO A 91 -4.23 -11.33 -16.15
C PRO A 91 -5.03 -11.69 -14.89
N GLU A 92 -4.44 -12.40 -13.93
CA GLU A 92 -5.10 -12.74 -12.66
C GLU A 92 -5.10 -11.61 -11.63
N GLY A 93 -4.39 -10.52 -11.87
CA GLY A 93 -4.46 -9.24 -11.17
C GLY A 93 -4.51 -9.32 -9.65
N GLU A 94 -5.51 -8.68 -9.06
CA GLU A 94 -5.70 -8.57 -7.62
C GLU A 94 -6.01 -9.92 -6.96
N VAL A 95 -6.65 -10.85 -7.68
CA VAL A 95 -6.94 -12.20 -7.19
C VAL A 95 -5.66 -12.96 -6.90
N ALA A 96 -4.72 -12.96 -7.84
CA ALA A 96 -3.41 -13.59 -7.64
C ALA A 96 -2.64 -12.96 -6.47
N THR A 97 -2.73 -11.63 -6.32
CA THR A 97 -2.09 -10.91 -5.21
C THR A 97 -2.71 -11.27 -3.87
N ALA A 98 -4.03 -11.42 -3.79
CA ALA A 98 -4.72 -11.81 -2.56
C ALA A 98 -4.36 -13.24 -2.13
N ARG A 99 -4.30 -14.19 -3.07
CA ARG A 99 -3.82 -15.56 -2.80
C ARG A 99 -2.37 -15.56 -2.33
N ALA A 100 -1.50 -14.79 -2.97
CA ALA A 100 -0.09 -14.66 -2.58
C ALA A 100 0.07 -14.11 -1.16
N ALA A 101 -0.66 -13.05 -0.80
CA ALA A 101 -0.64 -12.46 0.53
C ALA A 101 -1.17 -13.44 1.59
N GLY A 102 -2.30 -14.10 1.34
CA GLY A 102 -2.87 -15.09 2.24
C GLY A 102 -1.95 -16.28 2.45
N THR A 103 -1.35 -16.83 1.38
CA THR A 103 -0.37 -17.92 1.46
C THR A 103 0.90 -17.50 2.22
N ALA A 104 1.29 -16.23 2.15
CA ALA A 104 2.38 -15.68 2.95
C ALA A 104 1.96 -15.40 4.42
N GLY A 105 0.68 -15.51 4.76
CA GLY A 105 0.13 -15.28 6.10
C GLY A 105 0.13 -13.80 6.48
N THR A 106 -0.15 -12.92 5.52
CA THR A 106 -0.23 -11.48 5.73
C THR A 106 -1.47 -10.85 5.12
N ILE A 107 -1.60 -9.53 5.26
CA ILE A 107 -2.76 -8.74 4.83
C ILE A 107 -2.51 -8.14 3.45
N MET A 108 -3.50 -8.20 2.57
CA MET A 108 -3.57 -7.40 1.35
C MET A 108 -4.54 -6.23 1.55
N MET A 109 -4.12 -5.01 1.19
CA MET A 109 -5.04 -3.89 1.04
C MET A 109 -5.50 -3.79 -0.42
N LEU A 110 -6.76 -4.14 -0.68
CA LEU A 110 -7.37 -4.07 -2.01
C LEU A 110 -7.74 -2.63 -2.35
N SER A 111 -7.29 -2.13 -3.49
CA SER A 111 -7.59 -0.77 -3.94
C SER A 111 -9.04 -0.60 -4.42
N THR A 112 -9.65 0.56 -4.15
CA THR A 112 -10.91 0.97 -4.82
C THR A 112 -10.78 0.94 -6.36
N LEU A 113 -9.59 1.29 -6.87
CA LEU A 113 -9.29 1.31 -8.30
C LEU A 113 -8.78 -0.05 -8.80
N SER A 114 -9.28 -1.15 -8.23
CA SER A 114 -8.90 -2.49 -8.69
C SER A 114 -9.59 -2.87 -10.00
N THR A 115 -8.95 -3.75 -10.75
CA THR A 115 -9.44 -4.36 -11.98
C THR A 115 -10.22 -5.66 -11.73
N SER A 116 -10.25 -6.13 -10.50
CA SER A 116 -11.11 -7.21 -10.01
C SER A 116 -12.13 -6.67 -9.01
N SER A 117 -13.32 -7.26 -8.93
CA SER A 117 -14.31 -6.84 -7.94
C SER A 117 -13.91 -7.24 -6.52
N ILE A 118 -14.45 -6.55 -5.51
CA ILE A 118 -14.25 -6.92 -4.10
C ILE A 118 -14.66 -8.39 -3.91
N GLU A 119 -15.80 -8.76 -4.47
CA GLU A 119 -16.39 -10.08 -4.34
C GLU A 119 -15.51 -11.17 -4.98
N ASP A 120 -14.99 -10.92 -6.21
CA ASP A 120 -14.11 -11.88 -6.89
C ASP A 120 -12.80 -12.07 -6.10
N VAL A 121 -12.22 -10.98 -5.60
CA VAL A 121 -10.99 -11.05 -4.79
C VAL A 121 -11.23 -11.81 -3.49
N MET A 122 -12.33 -11.52 -2.80
CA MET A 122 -12.65 -12.14 -1.51
C MET A 122 -13.03 -13.61 -1.63
N SER A 123 -13.67 -14.03 -2.73
CA SER A 123 -14.00 -15.43 -2.99
C SER A 123 -12.76 -16.32 -3.16
N GLU A 124 -11.66 -15.75 -3.63
CA GLU A 124 -10.40 -16.44 -3.91
C GLU A 124 -9.29 -16.15 -2.87
N ALA A 125 -9.51 -15.17 -1.98
CA ALA A 125 -8.53 -14.81 -0.97
C ALA A 125 -8.34 -15.95 0.05
N THR A 126 -7.10 -16.31 0.33
CA THR A 126 -6.73 -17.34 1.31
C THR A 126 -6.33 -16.75 2.67
N GLY A 127 -6.40 -15.42 2.83
CA GLY A 127 -6.01 -14.70 4.02
C GLY A 127 -6.77 -13.39 4.20
N LEU A 128 -6.24 -12.55 5.08
CA LEU A 128 -6.87 -11.28 5.45
C LEU A 128 -6.78 -10.25 4.31
N VAL A 129 -7.89 -9.58 4.03
CA VAL A 129 -7.98 -8.47 3.09
C VAL A 129 -8.58 -7.26 3.78
N TRP A 130 -7.94 -6.10 3.64
CA TRP A 130 -8.48 -4.79 3.95
C TRP A 130 -8.89 -4.09 2.68
N PHE A 131 -9.87 -3.22 2.72
CA PHE A 131 -10.30 -2.45 1.57
C PHE A 131 -9.81 -1.01 1.66
N GLN A 132 -9.02 -0.55 0.67
CA GLN A 132 -8.65 0.86 0.57
C GLN A 132 -9.76 1.63 -0.13
N LEU A 133 -10.23 2.70 0.52
CA LEU A 133 -11.37 3.50 0.12
C LEU A 133 -10.94 4.91 -0.29
N TYR A 134 -11.53 5.42 -1.37
CA TYR A 134 -11.67 6.85 -1.64
C TYR A 134 -13.10 7.29 -1.40
N VAL A 135 -13.29 8.49 -0.87
CA VAL A 135 -14.63 9.05 -0.67
C VAL A 135 -15.08 9.75 -1.95
N TYR A 136 -16.21 9.33 -2.47
CA TYR A 136 -16.85 9.94 -3.63
C TYR A 136 -17.72 11.14 -3.22
N LYS A 137 -17.97 12.08 -4.17
CA LYS A 137 -18.97 13.15 -4.01
C LYS A 137 -20.34 12.56 -3.64
N ASP A 138 -20.66 11.40 -4.22
CA ASP A 138 -21.82 10.60 -3.85
C ASP A 138 -21.51 9.76 -2.60
N ARG A 139 -22.05 10.17 -1.46
CA ARG A 139 -21.88 9.47 -0.17
C ARG A 139 -22.59 8.13 -0.13
N GLU A 140 -23.68 7.95 -0.88
CA GLU A 140 -24.37 6.65 -0.96
C GLU A 140 -23.51 5.65 -1.72
N ALA A 141 -22.87 6.09 -2.81
CA ALA A 141 -21.89 5.26 -3.53
C ALA A 141 -20.71 4.85 -2.61
N THR A 142 -20.19 5.79 -1.84
CA THR A 142 -19.11 5.50 -0.87
C THR A 142 -19.57 4.47 0.16
N LEU A 143 -20.75 4.66 0.76
CA LEU A 143 -21.29 3.75 1.76
C LEU A 143 -21.57 2.36 1.17
N SER A 144 -22.07 2.29 -0.07
CA SER A 144 -22.26 1.03 -0.77
C SER A 144 -20.97 0.25 -0.93
N LEU A 145 -19.85 0.91 -1.24
CA LEU A 145 -18.53 0.26 -1.32
C LEU A 145 -18.09 -0.30 0.04
N VAL A 146 -18.28 0.46 1.11
CA VAL A 146 -17.98 0.00 2.48
C VAL A 146 -18.80 -1.24 2.82
N GLN A 147 -20.12 -1.20 2.59
CA GLN A 147 -21.03 -2.32 2.87
C GLN A 147 -20.69 -3.57 2.04
N ARG A 148 -20.30 -3.39 0.77
CA ARG A 148 -19.84 -4.49 -0.08
C ARG A 148 -18.56 -5.11 0.47
N ALA A 149 -17.57 -4.28 0.83
CA ALA A 149 -16.32 -4.74 1.40
C ALA A 149 -16.54 -5.53 2.71
N GLU A 150 -17.37 -5.01 3.61
CA GLU A 150 -17.76 -5.68 4.86
C GLU A 150 -18.50 -6.99 4.62
N SER A 151 -19.47 -6.98 3.71
CA SER A 151 -20.29 -8.16 3.37
C SER A 151 -19.47 -9.26 2.70
N ALA A 152 -18.45 -8.88 1.92
CA ALA A 152 -17.51 -9.81 1.31
C ALA A 152 -16.48 -10.35 2.32
N GLY A 153 -16.35 -9.75 3.52
CA GLY A 153 -15.45 -10.21 4.57
C GLY A 153 -14.13 -9.42 4.70
N CYS A 154 -14.02 -8.24 4.09
CA CYS A 154 -12.89 -7.35 4.38
C CYS A 154 -12.88 -6.96 5.86
N SER A 155 -11.72 -7.04 6.50
CA SER A 155 -11.61 -6.93 7.95
C SER A 155 -11.17 -5.54 8.46
N ALA A 156 -10.89 -4.59 7.56
CA ALA A 156 -10.68 -3.17 7.86
C ALA A 156 -10.86 -2.31 6.61
N ILE A 157 -11.07 -1.00 6.81
CA ILE A 157 -11.11 0.02 5.76
C ILE A 157 -9.88 0.93 5.91
N ALA A 158 -9.10 1.11 4.84
CA ALA A 158 -8.02 2.09 4.77
C ALA A 158 -8.48 3.30 3.95
N LEU A 159 -8.97 4.34 4.62
CA LEU A 159 -9.40 5.58 3.97
C LEU A 159 -8.18 6.37 3.50
N THR A 160 -8.08 6.60 2.21
CA THR A 160 -7.02 7.45 1.63
C THR A 160 -7.42 8.91 1.69
N VAL A 161 -6.63 9.73 2.41
CA VAL A 161 -6.93 11.14 2.69
C VAL A 161 -6.02 12.12 1.94
N ASP A 162 -4.98 11.65 1.28
CA ASP A 162 -4.01 12.45 0.53
C ASP A 162 -4.32 12.58 -0.98
N ALA A 163 -5.49 12.11 -1.43
CA ALA A 163 -5.83 12.03 -2.86
C ALA A 163 -7.18 12.69 -3.19
N GLN A 164 -7.55 13.76 -2.50
CA GLN A 164 -8.71 14.60 -2.85
C GLN A 164 -8.55 15.24 -4.24
N ILE A 165 -7.29 15.52 -4.62
CA ILE A 165 -6.88 15.98 -5.94
C ILE A 165 -5.80 15.03 -6.46
N TRP A 166 -5.76 14.81 -7.78
CA TRP A 166 -4.79 13.92 -8.38
C TRP A 166 -3.42 14.58 -8.53
N GLY A 167 -2.38 13.95 -8.01
CA GLY A 167 -1.00 14.43 -8.16
C GLY A 167 -0.54 14.41 -9.61
N ARG A 168 0.28 15.38 -10.00
CA ARG A 168 0.78 15.52 -11.37
C ARG A 168 1.85 14.46 -11.67
N ARG A 169 1.47 13.44 -12.41
CA ARG A 169 2.38 12.35 -12.83
C ARG A 169 2.76 12.56 -14.29
N GLU A 170 3.91 13.16 -14.51
CA GLU A 170 4.31 13.59 -15.86
C GLU A 170 4.47 12.43 -16.84
N ARG A 171 4.86 11.25 -16.38
CA ARG A 171 4.96 10.05 -17.23
C ARG A 171 3.58 9.60 -17.71
N ASP A 172 2.56 9.65 -16.82
CA ASP A 172 1.18 9.33 -17.20
C ASP A 172 0.66 10.31 -18.26
N ILE A 173 0.98 11.60 -18.11
CA ILE A 173 0.61 12.65 -19.07
C ILE A 173 1.31 12.41 -20.41
N LYS A 174 2.64 12.22 -20.41
CA LYS A 174 3.44 11.96 -21.62
C LYS A 174 3.03 10.69 -22.35
N ASN A 175 2.58 9.67 -21.62
CA ASN A 175 2.06 8.43 -22.20
C ASN A 175 0.56 8.51 -22.57
N HIS A 176 -0.13 9.64 -22.34
CA HIS A 176 -1.58 9.75 -22.48
C HIS A 176 -2.31 8.59 -21.78
N PHE A 177 -1.91 8.31 -20.53
CA PHE A 177 -2.32 7.11 -19.81
C PHE A 177 -3.83 6.91 -19.80
N ARG A 178 -4.22 5.73 -20.27
CA ARG A 178 -5.59 5.19 -20.20
C ARG A 178 -5.49 3.71 -19.83
N LEU A 179 -6.54 3.21 -19.20
CA LEU A 179 -6.63 1.76 -19.02
C LEU A 179 -6.69 1.07 -20.39
N PRO A 180 -5.95 -0.03 -20.59
CA PRO A 180 -6.06 -0.85 -21.79
C PRO A 180 -7.49 -1.29 -22.07
N GLU A 181 -7.80 -1.49 -23.35
CA GLU A 181 -9.08 -2.04 -23.78
C GLU A 181 -9.33 -3.39 -23.06
N GLY A 182 -10.57 -3.59 -22.60
CA GLY A 182 -10.95 -4.78 -21.84
C GLY A 182 -10.70 -4.69 -20.33
N LEU A 183 -9.94 -3.70 -19.84
CA LEU A 183 -9.79 -3.44 -18.40
C LEU A 183 -10.71 -2.30 -17.97
N SER A 184 -11.32 -2.48 -16.80
CA SER A 184 -12.17 -1.46 -16.16
C SER A 184 -11.98 -1.49 -14.65
N ILE A 185 -12.37 -0.41 -13.97
CA ILE A 185 -12.43 -0.35 -12.51
C ILE A 185 -13.68 -1.08 -12.08
N LYS A 186 -13.52 -2.26 -11.44
CA LYS A 186 -14.64 -3.16 -11.14
C LYS A 186 -15.48 -2.76 -9.92
N ASN A 187 -14.93 -1.95 -9.03
CA ASN A 187 -15.64 -1.53 -7.81
C ASN A 187 -16.44 -0.24 -8.00
N LEU A 188 -16.47 0.30 -9.21
CA LEU A 188 -17.32 1.43 -9.53
C LEU A 188 -18.79 1.05 -9.57
N MET A 189 -19.62 2.05 -9.29
CA MET A 189 -21.08 1.97 -9.24
C MET A 189 -21.75 1.48 -10.53
N PRO A 190 -23.02 1.08 -10.43
CA PRO A 190 -23.68 0.17 -11.37
C PRO A 190 -23.73 0.66 -12.81
N ALA A 191 -23.73 -0.34 -13.68
CA ALA A 191 -24.06 -0.37 -15.10
C ALA A 191 -24.34 0.97 -15.80
N GLY A 192 -23.45 1.41 -16.68
CA GLY A 192 -23.66 2.50 -17.60
C GLY A 192 -22.70 3.70 -17.47
N ARG A 193 -21.80 3.72 -16.46
CA ARG A 193 -20.78 4.78 -16.27
C ARG A 193 -19.35 4.26 -16.25
N GLU A 194 -19.10 3.17 -16.92
CA GLU A 194 -17.79 2.47 -16.94
C GLU A 194 -16.72 3.18 -17.80
N GLN A 195 -17.04 4.29 -18.42
CA GLN A 195 -16.12 5.01 -19.31
C GLN A 195 -15.60 6.27 -18.63
N PHE A 196 -14.28 6.44 -18.68
CA PHE A 196 -13.64 7.70 -18.33
C PHE A 196 -14.17 8.84 -19.19
N PRO A 197 -14.40 10.06 -18.63
CA PRO A 197 -14.73 11.24 -19.40
C PRO A 197 -13.66 11.46 -20.48
N LYS A 198 -14.09 11.68 -21.71
CA LYS A 198 -13.17 11.84 -22.87
C LYS A 198 -12.46 13.20 -22.91
N GLU A 199 -12.86 14.15 -22.07
CA GLU A 199 -12.45 15.55 -22.18
C GLU A 199 -11.92 16.14 -20.86
N GLN A 200 -10.91 17.01 -20.98
CA GLN A 200 -10.44 18.01 -20.00
C GLN A 200 -9.47 17.61 -18.89
N ALA A 201 -8.72 16.49 -18.95
CA ALA A 201 -7.63 16.29 -18.01
C ALA A 201 -6.39 15.68 -18.68
N ASP A 202 -5.24 15.87 -18.05
CA ASP A 202 -3.92 15.42 -18.51
C ASP A 202 -3.84 13.89 -18.74
N SER A 203 -4.71 13.11 -18.08
CA SER A 203 -4.90 11.68 -18.31
C SER A 203 -6.36 11.26 -18.02
N GLY A 204 -6.82 10.14 -18.59
CA GLY A 204 -8.17 9.63 -18.32
C GLY A 204 -8.42 9.34 -16.84
N LEU A 205 -7.39 8.93 -16.10
CA LEU A 205 -7.48 8.69 -14.66
C LEU A 205 -7.59 10.00 -13.87
N ALA A 206 -6.85 11.05 -14.23
CA ALA A 206 -6.98 12.37 -13.60
C ALA A 206 -8.37 12.95 -13.81
N ALA A 207 -8.94 12.78 -15.02
CA ALA A 207 -10.32 13.17 -15.33
C ALA A 207 -11.33 12.44 -14.43
N TYR A 208 -11.17 11.12 -14.29
CA TYR A 208 -12.03 10.31 -13.44
C TYR A 208 -12.00 10.76 -11.97
N VAL A 209 -10.81 10.96 -11.40
CA VAL A 209 -10.65 11.39 -10.01
C VAL A 209 -11.29 12.77 -9.79
N THR A 210 -11.01 13.74 -10.67
CA THR A 210 -11.60 15.10 -10.59
C THR A 210 -13.13 15.07 -10.66
N TRP A 211 -13.69 14.15 -11.42
CA TRP A 211 -15.13 14.02 -11.56
C TRP A 211 -15.80 13.36 -10.37
N GLN A 212 -15.20 12.32 -9.79
CA GLN A 212 -15.82 11.45 -8.81
C GLN A 212 -15.42 11.74 -7.35
N PHE A 213 -14.14 12.08 -7.08
CA PHE A 213 -13.67 12.24 -5.72
C PHE A 213 -14.11 13.56 -5.14
N ASP A 214 -14.31 13.57 -3.84
CA ASP A 214 -14.77 14.75 -3.13
C ASP A 214 -13.60 15.64 -2.69
N PRO A 215 -13.42 16.83 -3.30
CA PRO A 215 -12.37 17.76 -2.88
C PRO A 215 -12.70 18.46 -1.56
N THR A 216 -13.93 18.32 -1.04
CA THR A 216 -14.38 18.94 0.21
C THR A 216 -14.25 18.01 1.42
N LEU A 217 -13.65 16.82 1.23
CA LEU A 217 -13.42 15.83 2.29
C LEU A 217 -12.76 16.49 3.51
N SER A 218 -13.32 16.25 4.68
CA SER A 218 -12.94 16.85 5.95
C SER A 218 -12.96 15.85 7.10
N TRP A 219 -12.55 16.26 8.28
CA TRP A 219 -12.60 15.43 9.49
C TRP A 219 -14.00 14.96 9.86
N LYS A 220 -15.06 15.73 9.51
CA LYS A 220 -16.46 15.33 9.68
C LYS A 220 -16.80 14.09 8.84
N ASP A 221 -16.18 13.95 7.68
CA ASP A 221 -16.38 12.78 6.82
C ASP A 221 -15.65 11.55 7.38
N VAL A 222 -14.51 11.75 8.06
CA VAL A 222 -13.83 10.68 8.80
C VAL A 222 -14.74 10.18 9.92
N GLU A 223 -15.25 11.07 10.75
CA GLU A 223 -16.16 10.75 11.84
C GLU A 223 -17.44 10.04 11.32
N TRP A 224 -18.02 10.57 10.23
CA TRP A 224 -19.15 9.96 9.56
C TRP A 224 -18.81 8.52 9.11
N LEU A 225 -17.69 8.31 8.44
CA LEU A 225 -17.28 6.98 7.97
C LEU A 225 -17.05 6.02 9.15
N CYS A 226 -16.32 6.45 10.18
CA CYS A 226 -16.10 5.66 11.39
C CYS A 226 -17.41 5.27 12.09
N SER A 227 -18.43 6.16 12.05
CA SER A 227 -19.76 5.87 12.63
C SER A 227 -20.57 4.87 11.80
N LYS A 228 -20.27 4.69 10.50
CA LYS A 228 -21.00 3.81 9.57
C LYS A 228 -20.33 2.46 9.36
N ALA A 229 -19.00 2.42 9.40
CA ALA A 229 -18.23 1.19 9.23
C ALA A 229 -18.39 0.27 10.45
N LYS A 230 -18.53 -1.03 10.18
CA LYS A 230 -18.59 -2.09 11.21
C LYS A 230 -17.20 -2.66 11.51
N VAL A 231 -16.22 -2.36 10.66
CA VAL A 231 -14.83 -2.77 10.78
C VAL A 231 -13.96 -1.56 11.10
N PRO A 232 -12.75 -1.74 11.66
CA PRO A 232 -11.84 -0.64 11.94
C PRO A 232 -11.53 0.21 10.69
N VAL A 233 -11.43 1.53 10.87
CA VAL A 233 -11.05 2.49 9.82
C VAL A 233 -9.67 3.05 10.15
N LEU A 234 -8.74 2.97 9.20
CA LEU A 234 -7.42 3.61 9.26
C LEU A 234 -7.37 4.77 8.26
N LEU A 235 -6.60 5.82 8.59
CA LEU A 235 -6.35 6.92 7.66
C LEU A 235 -5.00 6.72 6.96
N LYS A 236 -5.00 6.65 5.63
CA LYS A 236 -3.79 6.49 4.80
C LYS A 236 -3.44 7.79 4.11
N GLY A 237 -2.18 8.22 4.23
CA GLY A 237 -1.69 9.47 3.63
C GLY A 237 -1.39 10.55 4.67
N VAL A 238 -1.20 10.17 5.92
CA VAL A 238 -0.89 11.08 7.03
C VAL A 238 0.61 11.34 7.08
N LEU A 239 1.01 12.63 7.05
CA LEU A 239 2.41 13.07 7.15
C LEU A 239 2.62 14.15 8.23
N HIS A 240 1.55 14.68 8.81
CA HIS A 240 1.63 15.74 9.81
C HIS A 240 1.18 15.23 11.18
N PRO A 241 1.92 15.53 12.28
CA PRO A 241 1.59 15.02 13.62
C PRO A 241 0.24 15.52 14.16
N GLU A 242 -0.20 16.71 13.77
CA GLU A 242 -1.52 17.21 14.15
C GLU A 242 -2.65 16.40 13.51
N ASP A 243 -2.50 16.01 12.23
CA ASP A 243 -3.47 15.13 11.55
C ASP A 243 -3.55 13.74 12.22
N ALA A 244 -2.43 13.26 12.76
CA ALA A 244 -2.44 12.01 13.53
C ALA A 244 -3.19 12.14 14.86
N ARG A 245 -3.13 13.30 15.53
CA ARG A 245 -3.95 13.57 16.73
C ARG A 245 -5.43 13.69 16.38
N LEU A 246 -5.75 14.42 15.31
CA LEU A 246 -7.12 14.54 14.82
C LEU A 246 -7.71 13.19 14.40
N ALA A 247 -6.89 12.28 13.85
CA ALA A 247 -7.34 10.92 13.54
C ALA A 247 -7.87 10.19 14.78
N ILE A 248 -7.23 10.36 15.94
CA ILE A 248 -7.69 9.81 17.22
C ILE A 248 -9.02 10.44 17.62
N ASP A 249 -9.10 11.77 17.58
CA ASP A 249 -10.28 12.54 18.03
C ASP A 249 -11.51 12.23 17.17
N HIS A 250 -11.33 11.86 15.89
CA HIS A 250 -12.40 11.51 14.96
C HIS A 250 -12.62 10.00 14.80
N GLY A 251 -12.05 9.17 15.69
CA GLY A 251 -12.41 7.75 15.85
C GLY A 251 -11.69 6.78 14.91
N ALA A 252 -10.60 7.19 14.29
CA ALA A 252 -9.78 6.26 13.50
C ALA A 252 -9.10 5.22 14.40
N ALA A 253 -9.01 3.99 13.95
CA ALA A 253 -8.33 2.88 14.64
C ALA A 253 -6.81 2.87 14.41
N GLY A 254 -6.33 3.61 13.42
CA GLY A 254 -4.92 3.70 13.09
C GLY A 254 -4.64 4.71 11.99
N VAL A 255 -3.35 4.99 11.79
CA VAL A 255 -2.85 5.80 10.68
C VAL A 255 -1.79 5.05 9.90
N ILE A 256 -1.77 5.28 8.60
CA ILE A 256 -0.71 4.81 7.71
C ILE A 256 0.08 6.03 7.26
N VAL A 257 1.30 6.17 7.78
CA VAL A 257 2.25 7.21 7.38
C VAL A 257 2.62 6.95 5.92
N SER A 258 2.18 7.82 5.04
CA SER A 258 2.25 7.59 3.60
C SER A 258 2.29 8.91 2.83
N ASN A 259 3.11 9.00 1.80
CA ASN A 259 3.08 10.03 0.78
C ASN A 259 2.59 9.47 -0.56
N HIS A 260 1.72 8.43 -0.50
CA HIS A 260 1.17 7.75 -1.67
C HIS A 260 2.25 7.17 -2.61
N GLY A 261 3.37 6.75 -2.04
CA GLY A 261 4.53 6.31 -2.82
C GLY A 261 5.13 7.43 -3.69
N ALA A 262 5.10 8.67 -3.20
CA ALA A 262 5.55 9.89 -3.89
C ALA A 262 4.76 10.22 -5.17
N ARG A 263 3.46 9.93 -5.19
CA ARG A 263 2.61 10.09 -6.40
C ARG A 263 1.62 11.26 -6.29
N GLN A 264 1.62 11.99 -5.15
CA GLN A 264 0.72 13.12 -4.89
C GLN A 264 1.53 14.43 -4.87
N LEU A 265 1.81 15.01 -3.73
CA LEU A 265 2.64 16.20 -3.63
C LEU A 265 4.12 15.78 -3.67
N ASP A 266 4.90 16.31 -4.60
CA ASP A 266 6.36 16.16 -4.59
C ASP A 266 7.00 17.10 -3.57
N THR A 267 8.24 16.86 -3.18
CA THR A 267 8.99 17.65 -2.18
C THR A 267 8.45 17.61 -0.75
N VAL A 268 7.63 16.59 -0.42
CA VAL A 268 7.26 16.26 0.97
C VAL A 268 8.34 15.37 1.60
N PRO A 269 8.39 15.27 2.96
CA PRO A 269 9.31 14.36 3.63
C PRO A 269 9.14 12.91 3.16
N ALA A 270 10.22 12.15 3.19
CA ALA A 270 10.13 10.70 3.12
C ALA A 270 9.32 10.19 4.31
N THR A 271 8.53 9.14 4.09
CA THR A 271 7.62 8.65 5.14
C THR A 271 8.35 8.18 6.40
N ILE A 272 9.55 7.63 6.24
CA ILE A 272 10.39 7.21 7.38
C ILE A 272 10.90 8.41 8.20
N GLU A 273 11.03 9.60 7.60
CA GLU A 273 11.42 10.83 8.31
C GLU A 273 10.23 11.43 9.06
N ALA A 274 9.02 11.34 8.51
CA ALA A 274 7.79 11.80 9.18
C ALA A 274 7.34 10.85 10.31
N LEU A 275 7.73 9.57 10.26
CA LEU A 275 7.26 8.54 11.17
C LEU A 275 7.47 8.88 12.66
N PRO A 276 8.65 9.32 13.14
CA PRO A 276 8.87 9.56 14.56
C PRO A 276 7.93 10.59 15.19
N GLU A 277 7.70 11.70 14.50
CA GLU A 277 6.79 12.77 14.98
C GLU A 277 5.33 12.29 15.04
N ILE A 278 4.93 11.43 14.11
CA ILE A 278 3.59 10.85 14.10
C ILE A 278 3.43 9.83 15.23
N VAL A 279 4.43 8.96 15.43
CA VAL A 279 4.42 8.00 16.55
C VAL A 279 4.34 8.72 17.89
N GLU A 280 5.13 9.78 18.08
CA GLU A 280 5.07 10.63 19.28
C GLU A 280 3.69 11.27 19.44
N ALA A 281 3.11 11.82 18.37
CA ALA A 281 1.80 12.46 18.40
C ALA A 281 0.66 11.49 18.73
N VAL A 282 0.75 10.24 18.26
CA VAL A 282 -0.23 9.19 18.51
C VAL A 282 -0.15 8.66 19.95
N ASP A 283 1.05 8.62 20.53
CA ASP A 283 1.31 8.21 21.92
C ASP A 283 0.68 6.84 22.28
N GLY A 284 0.76 5.89 21.35
CA GLY A 284 0.24 4.53 21.53
C GLY A 284 -1.28 4.38 21.58
N LYS A 285 -2.06 5.44 21.34
CA LYS A 285 -3.53 5.41 21.42
C LYS A 285 -4.19 4.68 20.27
N ILE A 286 -3.57 4.74 19.08
CA ILE A 286 -3.97 4.03 17.87
C ILE A 286 -2.74 3.41 17.19
N GLU A 287 -2.93 2.47 16.26
CA GLU A 287 -1.81 1.86 15.56
C GLU A 287 -1.23 2.77 14.47
N VAL A 288 0.10 2.78 14.36
CA VAL A 288 0.83 3.51 13.32
C VAL A 288 1.48 2.51 12.37
N LEU A 289 1.08 2.53 11.11
CA LEU A 289 1.69 1.80 10.02
C LEU A 289 2.44 2.77 9.11
N ILE A 290 3.28 2.24 8.23
CA ILE A 290 4.03 3.05 7.26
C ILE A 290 4.09 2.37 5.90
N ASP A 291 4.02 3.13 4.81
CA ASP A 291 4.44 2.69 3.48
C ASP A 291 5.40 3.69 2.84
N GLY A 292 6.00 3.32 1.71
CA GLY A 292 6.96 4.14 0.97
C GLY A 292 8.42 3.73 1.21
N GLY A 293 9.13 3.46 0.12
CA GLY A 293 10.57 3.20 0.12
C GLY A 293 11.03 1.79 0.49
N ILE A 294 10.23 0.96 1.09
CA ILE A 294 10.61 -0.38 1.60
C ILE A 294 11.09 -1.28 0.46
N ARG A 295 12.34 -1.77 0.57
CA ARG A 295 12.98 -2.69 -0.40
C ARG A 295 13.80 -3.79 0.26
N ARG A 296 14.21 -3.61 1.53
CA ARG A 296 15.11 -4.49 2.27
C ARG A 296 14.54 -4.83 3.65
N GLY A 297 14.97 -5.95 4.20
CA GLY A 297 14.67 -6.29 5.59
C GLY A 297 15.19 -5.26 6.60
N THR A 298 16.32 -4.63 6.30
CA THR A 298 16.85 -3.53 7.11
C THR A 298 15.94 -2.31 7.14
N ASP A 299 15.20 -2.01 6.06
CA ASP A 299 14.24 -0.92 6.04
C ASP A 299 13.07 -1.22 6.97
N ILE A 300 12.62 -2.48 6.99
CA ILE A 300 11.57 -2.96 7.88
C ILE A 300 12.01 -2.81 9.35
N VAL A 301 13.23 -3.28 9.69
CA VAL A 301 13.78 -3.12 11.05
C VAL A 301 13.83 -1.65 11.45
N LYS A 302 14.26 -0.74 10.58
CA LYS A 302 14.31 0.70 10.84
C LYS A 302 12.92 1.29 11.10
N ALA A 303 11.94 0.94 10.27
CA ALA A 303 10.57 1.40 10.44
C ALA A 303 9.97 0.94 11.78
N LEU A 304 10.14 -0.34 12.13
CA LEU A 304 9.67 -0.88 13.41
C LEU A 304 10.39 -0.24 14.60
N ALA A 305 11.72 -0.06 14.52
CA ALA A 305 12.51 0.60 15.57
C ALA A 305 12.10 2.07 15.81
N LEU A 306 11.54 2.73 14.80
CA LEU A 306 11.00 4.08 14.90
C LEU A 306 9.51 4.11 15.29
N GLY A 307 8.93 2.97 15.65
CA GLY A 307 7.61 2.86 16.24
C GLY A 307 6.48 2.46 15.29
N ALA A 308 6.77 2.14 14.03
CA ALA A 308 5.74 1.55 13.16
C ALA A 308 5.37 0.15 13.65
N LYS A 309 4.08 -0.18 13.63
CA LYS A 309 3.56 -1.53 13.93
C LYS A 309 3.82 -2.51 12.80
N ALA A 310 3.73 -2.03 11.54
CA ALA A 310 3.96 -2.80 10.33
C ALA A 310 4.28 -1.89 9.15
N VAL A 311 4.78 -2.48 8.05
CA VAL A 311 5.11 -1.79 6.82
C VAL A 311 4.25 -2.26 5.66
N GLY A 312 3.87 -1.34 4.77
CA GLY A 312 3.17 -1.63 3.51
C GLY A 312 4.12 -1.63 2.31
N VAL A 313 4.02 -2.65 1.46
CA VAL A 313 4.84 -2.80 0.26
C VAL A 313 3.95 -2.81 -0.99
N GLY A 314 4.11 -1.82 -1.87
CA GLY A 314 3.32 -1.67 -3.10
C GLY A 314 4.06 -2.15 -4.34
N ARG A 315 4.86 -1.27 -4.96
CA ARG A 315 5.56 -1.52 -6.23
C ARG A 315 6.27 -2.88 -6.33
N PRO A 316 7.04 -3.35 -5.32
CA PRO A 316 7.67 -4.65 -5.37
C PRO A 316 6.71 -5.81 -5.63
N ILE A 317 5.50 -5.76 -5.05
CA ILE A 317 4.48 -6.78 -5.28
C ILE A 317 4.04 -6.79 -6.75
N ILE A 318 3.85 -5.60 -7.34
CA ILE A 318 3.51 -5.47 -8.77
C ILE A 318 4.63 -6.02 -9.66
N TRP A 319 5.90 -5.79 -9.31
CA TRP A 319 7.02 -6.37 -10.04
C TRP A 319 7.01 -7.89 -10.00
N GLY A 320 6.77 -8.46 -8.82
CA GLY A 320 6.60 -9.90 -8.66
C GLY A 320 5.45 -10.44 -9.49
N LEU A 321 4.29 -9.78 -9.38
CA LEU A 321 3.08 -10.14 -10.14
C LEU A 321 3.33 -10.12 -11.67
N ALA A 322 3.99 -9.08 -12.18
CA ALA A 322 4.31 -8.96 -13.61
C ALA A 322 5.23 -10.07 -14.11
N VAL A 323 6.17 -10.51 -13.28
CA VAL A 323 7.17 -11.52 -13.67
C VAL A 323 6.61 -12.93 -13.61
N ASP A 324 5.77 -13.25 -12.60
CA ASP A 324 5.36 -14.64 -12.35
C ASP A 324 3.98 -14.78 -11.66
N GLY A 325 3.08 -13.84 -11.89
CA GLY A 325 1.73 -13.92 -11.33
C GLY A 325 1.73 -14.06 -9.80
N GLU A 326 0.87 -14.94 -9.28
CA GLU A 326 0.78 -15.25 -7.85
C GLU A 326 2.12 -15.66 -7.25
N GLN A 327 2.86 -16.55 -7.92
CA GLN A 327 4.15 -17.05 -7.41
C GLN A 327 5.18 -15.93 -7.31
N GLY A 328 5.19 -15.00 -8.26
CA GLY A 328 6.07 -13.83 -8.24
C GLY A 328 5.75 -12.88 -7.10
N ALA A 329 4.47 -12.56 -6.89
CA ALA A 329 4.02 -11.72 -5.77
C ALA A 329 4.36 -12.38 -4.42
N LYS A 330 4.10 -13.69 -4.27
CA LYS A 330 4.49 -14.46 -3.09
C LYS A 330 6.00 -14.45 -2.87
N ARG A 331 6.78 -14.64 -3.94
CA ARG A 331 8.25 -14.67 -3.85
C ARG A 331 8.83 -13.35 -3.34
N ILE A 332 8.25 -12.21 -3.72
CA ILE A 332 8.61 -10.90 -3.15
C ILE A 332 8.41 -10.88 -1.63
N LEU A 333 7.26 -11.36 -1.16
CA LEU A 333 6.96 -11.43 0.27
C LEU A 333 7.93 -12.37 1.00
N ASP A 334 8.26 -13.52 0.40
CA ASP A 334 9.23 -14.47 0.95
C ASP A 334 10.66 -13.89 1.00
N ILE A 335 11.08 -13.14 -0.02
CA ILE A 335 12.37 -12.46 -0.05
C ILE A 335 12.44 -11.43 1.09
N LEU A 336 11.43 -10.57 1.21
CA LEU A 336 11.37 -9.54 2.26
C LEU A 336 11.31 -10.18 3.66
N ARG A 337 10.55 -11.27 3.83
CA ARG A 337 10.51 -12.03 5.09
C ARG A 337 11.88 -12.55 5.48
N LYS A 338 12.59 -13.19 4.54
CA LYS A 338 13.92 -13.77 4.79
C LYS A 338 14.95 -12.68 5.09
N ASP A 339 14.90 -11.58 4.35
CA ASP A 339 15.80 -10.45 4.54
C ASP A 339 15.53 -9.75 5.88
N PHE A 340 14.26 -9.62 6.28
CA PHE A 340 13.85 -9.12 7.59
C PHE A 340 14.28 -10.05 8.74
N ASP A 341 14.05 -11.37 8.62
CA ASP A 341 14.52 -12.36 9.61
C ASP A 341 16.04 -12.25 9.80
N LEU A 342 16.78 -12.17 8.71
CA LEU A 342 18.23 -12.02 8.78
C LEU A 342 18.65 -10.71 9.45
N ALA A 343 18.05 -9.58 9.06
CA ALA A 343 18.36 -8.27 9.63
C ALA A 343 18.05 -8.21 11.14
N MET A 344 16.88 -8.73 11.54
CA MET A 344 16.47 -8.83 12.94
C MET A 344 17.48 -9.62 13.76
N ARG A 345 17.90 -10.80 13.29
CA ARG A 345 18.90 -11.65 13.96
C ARG A 345 20.26 -10.96 14.06
N LEU A 346 20.72 -10.33 13.00
CA LEU A 346 21.98 -9.58 13.01
C LEU A 346 21.93 -8.38 13.96
N CYS A 347 20.75 -7.83 14.23
CA CYS A 347 20.54 -6.82 15.26
C CYS A 347 20.45 -7.40 16.68
N GLY A 348 20.43 -8.74 16.83
CA GLY A 348 20.32 -9.42 18.12
C GLY A 348 18.90 -9.41 18.70
N CYS A 349 17.86 -9.29 17.85
CA CYS A 349 16.46 -9.37 18.23
C CYS A 349 15.89 -10.75 17.90
N THR A 350 15.02 -11.27 18.76
CA THR A 350 14.37 -12.59 18.64
C THR A 350 12.89 -12.48 18.32
N SER A 351 12.28 -11.33 18.57
CA SER A 351 10.88 -11.03 18.22
C SER A 351 10.73 -9.61 17.65
N VAL A 352 9.57 -9.35 17.06
CA VAL A 352 9.22 -8.01 16.54
C VAL A 352 9.17 -6.97 17.65
N GLU A 353 8.70 -7.35 18.84
CA GLU A 353 8.58 -6.47 20.02
C GLU A 353 9.95 -6.04 20.59
N GLU A 354 11.01 -6.78 20.32
CA GLU A 354 12.38 -6.43 20.75
C GLU A 354 13.04 -5.37 19.88
N ILE A 355 12.47 -5.07 18.71
CA ILE A 355 12.97 -4.05 17.80
C ILE A 355 12.57 -2.67 18.35
N LYS A 356 13.59 -1.89 18.83
CA LYS A 356 13.41 -0.58 19.46
C LYS A 356 14.55 0.35 19.06
#